data_3bc5e8bb1ba6812fe70957abc8f9ee8d
#
_entry.id   3bc5e8bb1ba6812fe70957abc8f9ee8d
#
_cell.length_a   1.000
_cell.length_b   1.000
_cell.length_c   1.000
_cell.angle_alpha   90.00
_cell.angle_beta   90.00
_cell.angle_gamma   90.00
#
_symmetry.space_group_name_H-M   'P 1'
#
loop_
_entity.id
_entity.type
_entity.pdbx_description
1 polymer ?
#
loop_
_entity_poly.entity_id
_entity_poly.type
_entity_poly.pdbx_seq_one_letter_code
_entity_poly.pdbx_strand_id
1 'polypeptide(L)'
;ELKEDVYSQLLPQALTRSDRVQAIFLRDQKLLVVGTPSQTVAEYFLDNLGRAMVSLHFAPLVYRRPVLDLLARVFLQSRVDSFSLGRECRMRDPSDVAATVNWLDIDLADPAVRRHVTEGLTVDRLGLNFDQVFRLVLDADLVVRKLRLADQESMPDEPMDDPLAKYDADFVMLSACISQLLEGLHKSLDGYPD
;
A
#
# COMPACT_ATOMS: atom_id res chain seq x y z
N GLU A 1 38.89 8.10 14.12
CA GLU A 1 39.56 9.41 14.04
C GLU A 1 39.71 9.90 12.59
N LEU A 2 40.60 9.33 11.75
CA LEU A 2 40.81 9.82 10.37
C LEU A 2 39.51 9.78 9.51
N LYS A 3 38.68 8.74 9.64
CA LYS A 3 37.42 8.62 8.92
C LYS A 3 36.41 9.65 9.39
N GLU A 4 36.34 9.95 10.66
CA GLU A 4 35.46 10.96 11.25
C GLU A 4 35.88 12.38 10.86
N ASP A 5 37.17 12.65 10.85
CA ASP A 5 37.70 13.92 10.42
C ASP A 5 37.42 14.19 8.92
N VAL A 6 37.66 13.22 8.07
CA VAL A 6 37.32 13.30 6.64
C VAL A 6 35.81 13.45 6.43
N TYR A 7 35.00 12.74 7.18
CA TYR A 7 33.54 12.82 7.10
C TYR A 7 33.04 14.22 7.49
N SER A 8 33.54 14.78 8.59
CA SER A 8 33.17 16.12 9.06
C SER A 8 33.58 17.24 8.11
N GLN A 9 34.70 17.05 7.38
CA GLN A 9 35.18 18.01 6.37
C GLN A 9 34.40 17.96 5.06
N LEU A 10 33.99 16.76 4.63
CA LEU A 10 33.29 16.56 3.35
C LEU A 10 31.78 16.74 3.47
N LEU A 11 31.16 16.44 4.62
CA LEU A 11 29.72 16.52 4.81
C LEU A 11 29.11 17.89 4.49
N PRO A 12 29.72 19.04 4.87
CA PRO A 12 29.20 20.35 4.51
C PRO A 12 29.25 20.67 3.00
N GLN A 13 30.10 19.96 2.26
CA GLN A 13 30.25 20.11 0.82
C GLN A 13 29.45 19.08 0.01
N ALA A 14 28.81 18.11 0.70
CA ALA A 14 28.01 17.08 0.05
C ALA A 14 26.75 17.68 -0.59
N LEU A 15 26.43 17.18 -1.78
CA LEU A 15 25.17 17.51 -2.43
C LEU A 15 24.00 16.98 -1.59
N THR A 16 23.08 17.85 -1.25
CA THR A 16 21.87 17.48 -0.51
C THR A 16 20.73 17.19 -1.47
N ARG A 17 20.00 16.11 -1.22
CA ARG A 17 18.74 15.79 -1.89
C ARG A 17 17.60 15.96 -0.89
N SER A 18 16.57 16.71 -1.30
CA SER A 18 15.35 16.84 -0.52
C SER A 18 14.27 15.94 -1.11
N ASP A 19 13.78 15.00 -0.33
CA ASP A 19 12.64 14.18 -0.67
C ASP A 19 11.43 14.63 0.14
N ARG A 20 10.23 14.63 -0.49
CA ARG A 20 8.97 14.95 0.18
C ARG A 20 8.14 13.69 0.29
N VAL A 21 7.69 13.40 1.50
CA VAL A 21 6.73 12.32 1.77
C VAL A 21 5.44 12.96 2.26
N GLN A 22 4.35 12.67 1.56
CA GLN A 22 3.02 13.10 1.97
C GLN A 22 2.48 12.11 3.00
N ALA A 23 1.68 12.60 3.94
CA ALA A 23 0.97 11.74 4.88
C ALA A 23 -0.43 12.29 5.15
N ILE A 24 -1.38 11.39 5.37
CA ILE A 24 -2.76 11.71 5.69
C ILE A 24 -3.04 11.23 7.12
N PHE A 25 -3.46 12.12 7.98
CA PHE A 25 -3.94 11.77 9.31
C PHE A 25 -5.46 11.65 9.30
N LEU A 26 -5.96 10.42 9.35
CA LEU A 26 -7.37 10.10 9.49
C LEU A 26 -7.75 10.21 10.96
N ARG A 27 -8.23 11.39 11.35
CA ARG A 27 -8.44 11.80 12.73
C ARG A 27 -9.41 10.89 13.48
N ASP A 28 -10.54 10.57 12.87
CA ASP A 28 -11.60 9.77 13.51
C ASP A 28 -11.17 8.32 13.73
N GLN A 29 -10.34 7.78 12.84
CA GLN A 29 -9.79 6.45 12.92
C GLN A 29 -8.46 6.39 13.68
N LYS A 30 -7.89 7.54 14.03
CA LYS A 30 -6.56 7.69 14.68
C LYS A 30 -5.45 6.98 13.90
N LEU A 31 -5.52 7.03 12.57
CA LEU A 31 -4.57 6.39 11.68
C LEU A 31 -3.75 7.42 10.91
N LEU A 32 -2.46 7.15 10.75
CA LEU A 32 -1.56 7.89 9.89
C LEU A 32 -1.23 7.04 8.67
N VAL A 33 -1.60 7.53 7.51
CA VAL A 33 -1.28 6.88 6.22
C VAL A 33 -0.09 7.61 5.61
N VAL A 34 1.01 6.90 5.38
CA VAL A 34 2.24 7.47 4.82
C VAL A 34 2.29 7.18 3.33
N GLY A 35 2.39 8.22 2.51
CA GLY A 35 2.32 8.17 1.04
C GLY A 35 3.59 7.64 0.38
N THR A 36 4.08 6.50 0.82
CA THR A 36 5.22 5.81 0.20
C THR A 36 5.06 4.29 0.28
N PRO A 37 5.41 3.55 -0.78
CA PRO A 37 5.42 2.10 -0.73
C PRO A 37 6.74 1.53 -0.17
N SER A 38 7.71 2.37 0.17
CA SER A 38 9.00 1.98 0.72
C SER A 38 8.96 2.01 2.24
N GLN A 39 9.11 0.85 2.87
CA GLN A 39 9.15 0.72 4.33
C GLN A 39 10.27 1.59 4.93
N THR A 40 11.47 1.57 4.37
CA THR A 40 12.61 2.38 4.86
C THR A 40 12.31 3.87 4.84
N VAL A 41 11.63 4.37 3.79
CA VAL A 41 11.24 5.78 3.69
C VAL A 41 10.14 6.11 4.70
N ALA A 42 9.17 5.19 4.88
CA ALA A 42 8.12 5.37 5.87
C ALA A 42 8.68 5.41 7.31
N GLU A 43 9.56 4.49 7.66
CA GLU A 43 10.23 4.44 8.97
C GLU A 43 11.04 5.72 9.22
N TYR A 44 11.83 6.17 8.24
CA TYR A 44 12.57 7.43 8.33
C TYR A 44 11.65 8.63 8.53
N PHE A 45 10.51 8.68 7.82
CA PHE A 45 9.51 9.72 7.99
C PHE A 45 8.92 9.70 9.41
N LEU A 46 8.52 8.53 9.90
CA LEU A 46 7.93 8.35 11.24
C LEU A 46 8.91 8.71 12.36
N ASP A 47 10.18 8.34 12.23
CA ASP A 47 11.24 8.69 13.18
C ASP A 47 11.41 10.21 13.28
N ASN A 48 11.46 10.90 12.15
CA ASN A 48 11.57 12.36 12.13
C ASN A 48 10.31 13.04 12.71
N LEU A 49 9.13 12.51 12.39
CA LEU A 49 7.87 13.02 12.93
C LEU A 49 7.81 12.81 14.45
N GLY A 50 8.21 11.64 14.95
CA GLY A 50 8.27 11.34 16.38
C GLY A 50 9.28 12.21 17.15
N ARG A 51 10.40 12.57 16.53
CA ARG A 51 11.37 13.53 17.12
C ARG A 51 10.82 14.95 17.17
N ALA A 52 10.06 15.36 16.16
CA ALA A 52 9.43 16.68 16.11
C ALA A 52 8.24 16.80 17.06
N MET A 53 7.54 15.69 17.31
CA MET A 53 6.30 15.64 18.11
C MET A 53 6.45 14.58 19.21
N VAL A 54 7.14 14.93 20.28
CA VAL A 54 7.57 14.03 21.38
C VAL A 54 6.43 13.23 22.02
N SER A 55 5.18 13.66 21.88
CA SER A 55 4.01 12.97 22.44
C SER A 55 3.35 11.95 21.49
N LEU A 56 3.82 11.84 20.25
CA LEU A 56 3.25 10.91 19.28
C LEU A 56 4.02 9.57 19.30
N HIS A 57 3.24 8.50 19.47
CA HIS A 57 3.73 7.13 19.37
C HIS A 57 2.94 6.44 18.26
N PHE A 58 3.64 5.77 17.37
CA PHE A 58 3.06 5.04 16.26
C PHE A 58 3.23 3.53 16.48
N ALA A 59 2.16 2.79 16.20
CA ALA A 59 2.19 1.35 16.11
C ALA A 59 1.70 0.91 14.71
N PRO A 60 2.26 -0.16 14.16
CA PRO A 60 1.74 -0.71 12.90
C PRO A 60 0.27 -1.08 13.03
N LEU A 61 -0.51 -0.83 11.96
CA LEU A 61 -1.87 -1.30 11.89
C LEU A 61 -1.88 -2.83 11.74
N VAL A 62 -2.62 -3.50 12.63
CA VAL A 62 -2.75 -4.95 12.65
C VAL A 62 -4.24 -5.30 12.67
N TYR A 63 -4.63 -6.35 11.94
CA TYR A 63 -5.96 -6.93 11.98
C TYR A 63 -5.95 -8.28 12.69
N ARG A 64 -7.11 -8.76 13.13
CA ARG A 64 -7.23 -10.10 13.76
C ARG A 64 -6.82 -11.22 12.82
N ARG A 65 -7.17 -11.10 11.53
CA ARG A 65 -6.69 -12.02 10.49
C ARG A 65 -5.57 -11.38 9.69
N PRO A 66 -4.56 -12.16 9.29
CA PRO A 66 -3.51 -11.67 8.38
C PRO A 66 -4.09 -11.22 7.04
N VAL A 67 -3.55 -10.17 6.45
CA VAL A 67 -3.89 -9.72 5.09
C VAL A 67 -3.66 -10.84 4.07
N LEU A 68 -2.64 -11.66 4.30
CA LEU A 68 -2.33 -12.83 3.48
C LEU A 68 -3.54 -13.76 3.28
N ASP A 69 -4.36 -13.96 4.33
CA ASP A 69 -5.58 -14.78 4.25
C ASP A 69 -6.62 -14.15 3.33
N LEU A 70 -6.77 -12.83 3.36
CA LEU A 70 -7.68 -12.13 2.47
C LEU A 70 -7.21 -12.28 1.02
N LEU A 71 -5.91 -12.05 0.76
CA LEU A 71 -5.35 -12.20 -0.58
C LEU A 71 -5.57 -13.61 -1.14
N ALA A 72 -5.30 -14.63 -0.34
CA ALA A 72 -5.53 -16.03 -0.73
C ALA A 72 -7.01 -16.33 -1.00
N ARG A 73 -7.93 -15.84 -0.15
CA ARG A 73 -9.38 -16.03 -0.34
C ARG A 73 -9.88 -15.34 -1.61
N VAL A 74 -9.48 -14.08 -1.84
CA VAL A 74 -9.90 -13.36 -3.06
C VAL A 74 -9.32 -14.04 -4.30
N PHE A 75 -8.06 -14.48 -4.25
CA PHE A 75 -7.42 -15.17 -5.36
C PHE A 75 -8.15 -16.48 -5.73
N LEU A 76 -8.53 -17.29 -4.75
CA LEU A 76 -9.18 -18.57 -4.98
C LEU A 76 -10.68 -18.44 -5.31
N GLN A 77 -11.38 -17.49 -4.70
CA GLN A 77 -12.83 -17.32 -4.84
C GLN A 77 -13.23 -16.27 -5.87
N SER A 78 -12.27 -15.50 -6.41
CA SER A 78 -12.44 -14.35 -7.30
C SER A 78 -13.10 -13.13 -6.64
N ARG A 79 -13.83 -13.31 -5.55
CA ARG A 79 -14.48 -12.23 -4.80
C ARG A 79 -14.65 -12.60 -3.33
N VAL A 80 -14.38 -11.65 -2.43
CA VAL A 80 -14.66 -11.70 -1.00
C VAL A 80 -15.12 -10.31 -0.55
N ASP A 81 -16.31 -10.19 -0.03
CA ASP A 81 -16.93 -8.89 0.33
C ASP A 81 -16.84 -7.86 -0.81
N SER A 82 -16.27 -6.70 -0.54
CA SER A 82 -16.04 -5.62 -1.51
C SER A 82 -14.83 -5.86 -2.43
N PHE A 83 -13.99 -6.86 -2.15
CA PHE A 83 -12.79 -7.14 -2.91
C PHE A 83 -13.05 -8.16 -4.01
N SER A 84 -12.69 -7.83 -5.24
CA SER A 84 -12.69 -8.77 -6.37
C SER A 84 -11.32 -8.82 -7.04
N LEU A 85 -11.08 -9.93 -7.75
CA LEU A 85 -9.81 -10.25 -8.37
C LEU A 85 -9.45 -9.24 -9.46
N GLY A 86 -8.23 -8.72 -9.39
CA GLY A 86 -7.62 -7.89 -10.43
C GLY A 86 -6.85 -8.72 -11.45
N ARG A 87 -5.82 -8.13 -12.07
CA ARG A 87 -5.07 -8.74 -13.18
C ARG A 87 -3.58 -8.94 -12.90
N GLU A 88 -3.12 -8.68 -11.67
CA GLU A 88 -1.71 -8.89 -11.30
C GLU A 88 -1.61 -9.55 -9.93
N CYS A 89 -0.64 -10.46 -9.78
CA CYS A 89 -0.30 -11.02 -8.49
C CYS A 89 1.18 -11.37 -8.40
N ARG A 90 1.68 -11.40 -7.18
CA ARG A 90 2.97 -12.01 -6.84
C ARG A 90 2.72 -13.18 -5.90
N MET A 91 3.35 -14.28 -6.24
CA MET A 91 3.38 -15.47 -5.40
C MET A 91 4.80 -15.71 -4.92
N ARG A 92 4.94 -16.26 -3.73
CA ARG A 92 6.22 -16.56 -3.10
C ARG A 92 6.21 -17.99 -2.59
N ASP A 93 7.36 -18.65 -2.70
CA ASP A 93 7.56 -19.92 -2.02
C ASP A 93 7.79 -19.68 -0.52
N PRO A 94 6.98 -20.24 0.38
CA PRO A 94 7.18 -20.09 1.83
C PRO A 94 8.48 -20.72 2.34
N SER A 95 9.06 -21.67 1.61
CA SER A 95 10.34 -22.34 1.95
C SER A 95 11.56 -21.59 1.42
N ASP A 96 11.40 -20.79 0.34
CA ASP A 96 12.45 -19.94 -0.24
C ASP A 96 11.91 -18.56 -0.55
N VAL A 97 12.13 -17.63 0.36
CA VAL A 97 11.64 -16.24 0.29
C VAL A 97 12.14 -15.50 -0.97
N ALA A 98 13.25 -15.93 -1.55
CA ALA A 98 13.79 -15.35 -2.77
C ALA A 98 13.08 -15.86 -4.03
N ALA A 99 12.46 -17.04 -3.97
CA ALA A 99 11.72 -17.62 -5.09
C ALA A 99 10.34 -16.95 -5.22
N THR A 100 10.19 -16.10 -6.23
CA THR A 100 8.94 -15.37 -6.49
C THR A 100 8.50 -15.52 -7.94
N VAL A 101 7.18 -15.60 -8.14
CA VAL A 101 6.54 -15.56 -9.47
C VAL A 101 5.65 -14.32 -9.53
N ASN A 102 5.81 -13.52 -10.59
CA ASN A 102 5.00 -12.35 -10.85
C ASN A 102 4.14 -12.57 -12.09
N TRP A 103 2.86 -12.33 -11.94
CA TRP A 103 1.87 -12.36 -13.01
C TRP A 103 1.36 -10.94 -13.23
N LEU A 104 1.44 -10.47 -14.46
CA LEU A 104 1.04 -9.12 -14.83
C LEU A 104 0.08 -9.17 -16.02
N ASP A 105 -1.02 -8.44 -15.91
CA ASP A 105 -2.03 -8.26 -16.94
C ASP A 105 -2.58 -9.55 -17.55
N ILE A 106 -2.85 -10.55 -16.71
CA ILE A 106 -3.43 -11.83 -17.10
C ILE A 106 -4.75 -12.10 -16.40
N ASP A 107 -5.49 -13.10 -16.88
CA ASP A 107 -6.63 -13.66 -16.15
C ASP A 107 -6.14 -14.55 -15.00
N LEU A 108 -6.21 -14.02 -13.79
CA LEU A 108 -5.82 -14.76 -12.58
C LEU A 108 -6.82 -15.85 -12.19
N ALA A 109 -8.01 -15.90 -12.81
CA ALA A 109 -8.97 -16.97 -12.60
C ALA A 109 -8.62 -18.25 -13.38
N ASP A 110 -7.63 -18.19 -14.28
CA ASP A 110 -7.17 -19.33 -15.05
C ASP A 110 -6.71 -20.48 -14.11
N PRO A 111 -7.22 -21.70 -14.31
CA PRO A 111 -6.83 -22.87 -13.51
C PRO A 111 -5.32 -23.15 -13.49
N ALA A 112 -4.60 -22.84 -14.57
CA ALA A 112 -3.14 -23.02 -14.62
C ALA A 112 -2.43 -22.08 -13.64
N VAL A 113 -2.92 -20.84 -13.50
CA VAL A 113 -2.38 -19.87 -12.55
C VAL A 113 -2.73 -20.26 -11.11
N ARG A 114 -3.99 -20.66 -10.86
CA ARG A 114 -4.46 -21.08 -9.53
C ARG A 114 -3.76 -22.31 -9.00
N ARG A 115 -3.33 -23.20 -9.88
CA ARG A 115 -2.60 -24.43 -9.50
C ARG A 115 -1.34 -24.14 -8.69
N HIS A 116 -0.64 -23.04 -8.95
CA HIS A 116 0.55 -22.65 -8.19
C HIS A 116 0.27 -22.47 -6.68
N VAL A 117 -0.91 -21.97 -6.31
CA VAL A 117 -1.30 -21.86 -4.91
C VAL A 117 -1.62 -23.24 -4.32
N THR A 118 -2.24 -24.14 -5.08
CA THR A 118 -2.48 -25.52 -4.62
C THR A 118 -1.20 -26.34 -4.52
N GLU A 119 -0.16 -25.97 -5.25
CA GLU A 119 1.19 -26.55 -5.19
C GLU A 119 2.05 -25.94 -4.06
N GLY A 120 1.51 -24.99 -3.29
CA GLY A 120 2.14 -24.48 -2.07
C GLY A 120 2.66 -23.04 -2.13
N LEU A 121 2.56 -22.34 -3.28
CA LEU A 121 2.92 -20.93 -3.34
C LEU A 121 1.90 -20.06 -2.60
N THR A 122 2.39 -19.01 -1.98
CA THR A 122 1.58 -18.07 -1.21
C THR A 122 1.43 -16.75 -1.98
N VAL A 123 0.19 -16.25 -2.09
CA VAL A 123 -0.09 -14.95 -2.71
C VAL A 123 0.26 -13.84 -1.71
N ASP A 124 1.37 -13.16 -1.89
CA ASP A 124 1.84 -12.09 -1.01
C ASP A 124 1.61 -10.67 -1.57
N ARG A 125 1.14 -10.57 -2.82
CA ARG A 125 0.69 -9.33 -3.46
C ARG A 125 -0.40 -9.65 -4.45
N LEU A 126 -1.48 -8.85 -4.45
CA LEU A 126 -2.62 -9.07 -5.33
C LEU A 126 -3.20 -7.75 -5.83
N GLY A 127 -3.44 -7.68 -7.12
CA GLY A 127 -4.29 -6.65 -7.73
C GLY A 127 -5.74 -6.91 -7.35
N LEU A 128 -6.43 -5.87 -6.90
CA LEU A 128 -7.80 -5.92 -6.40
C LEU A 128 -8.63 -4.82 -7.05
N ASN A 129 -9.91 -5.12 -7.28
CA ASN A 129 -10.92 -4.10 -7.52
C ASN A 129 -11.79 -4.01 -6.26
N PHE A 130 -12.06 -2.80 -5.80
CA PHE A 130 -12.89 -2.53 -4.63
C PHE A 130 -14.24 -1.94 -5.08
N ASP A 131 -15.30 -2.71 -4.91
CA ASP A 131 -16.71 -2.38 -5.27
C ASP A 131 -16.88 -1.72 -6.65
N GLN A 132 -15.98 -1.98 -7.59
CA GLN A 132 -15.89 -1.34 -8.91
C GLN A 132 -15.67 0.19 -8.86
N VAL A 133 -15.36 0.74 -7.69
CA VAL A 133 -15.10 2.18 -7.50
C VAL A 133 -13.63 2.50 -7.77
N PHE A 134 -12.74 1.69 -7.23
CA PHE A 134 -11.30 1.87 -7.43
C PHE A 134 -10.54 0.54 -7.53
N ARG A 135 -9.35 0.62 -8.10
CA ARG A 135 -8.41 -0.49 -8.23
C ARG A 135 -7.16 -0.19 -7.43
N LEU A 136 -6.57 -1.23 -6.89
CA LEU A 136 -5.33 -1.15 -6.12
C LEU A 136 -4.53 -2.44 -6.25
N VAL A 137 -3.30 -2.39 -5.80
CA VAL A 137 -2.49 -3.57 -5.51
C VAL A 137 -2.19 -3.57 -4.03
N LEU A 138 -2.53 -4.65 -3.36
CA LEU A 138 -2.32 -4.82 -1.92
C LEU A 138 -1.24 -5.86 -1.65
N ASP A 139 -0.23 -5.47 -0.87
CA ASP A 139 0.78 -6.37 -0.35
C ASP A 139 0.33 -6.97 1.00
N ALA A 140 0.84 -8.13 1.35
CA ALA A 140 0.56 -8.79 2.64
C ALA A 140 0.92 -7.92 3.87
N ASP A 141 1.86 -6.98 3.70
CA ASP A 141 2.31 -6.02 4.72
C ASP A 141 1.47 -4.73 4.77
N LEU A 142 0.24 -4.76 4.24
CA LEU A 142 -0.65 -3.58 4.15
C LEU A 142 -0.12 -2.41 3.30
N VAL A 143 0.84 -2.66 2.42
CA VAL A 143 1.29 -1.65 1.48
C VAL A 143 0.32 -1.58 0.30
N VAL A 144 -0.32 -0.42 0.14
CA VAL A 144 -1.21 -0.13 -0.99
C VAL A 144 -0.41 0.51 -2.12
N ARG A 145 -0.55 -0.04 -3.32
CA ARG A 145 0.12 0.44 -4.54
C ARG A 145 -0.91 0.67 -5.64
N LYS A 146 -0.58 1.54 -6.58
CA LYS A 146 -1.37 1.75 -7.82
C LYS A 146 -2.85 2.05 -7.55
N LEU A 147 -3.16 2.74 -6.45
CA LEU A 147 -4.55 3.14 -6.17
C LEU A 147 -5.05 4.08 -7.27
N ARG A 148 -6.13 3.70 -7.96
CA ARG A 148 -6.74 4.46 -9.06
C ARG A 148 -8.25 4.27 -9.06
N LEU A 149 -9.00 5.31 -9.37
CA LEU A 149 -10.44 5.18 -9.63
C LEU A 149 -10.67 4.34 -10.88
N ALA A 150 -11.75 3.55 -10.87
CA ALA A 150 -12.10 2.69 -11.99
C ALA A 150 -12.41 3.49 -13.26
N ASP A 151 -13.01 4.66 -13.13
CA ASP A 151 -13.46 5.50 -14.25
C ASP A 151 -12.38 6.44 -14.80
N GLN A 152 -11.25 6.63 -14.11
CA GLN A 152 -10.19 7.54 -14.55
C GLN A 152 -9.46 7.12 -15.85
N GLU A 153 -9.56 5.86 -16.26
CA GLU A 153 -9.01 5.42 -17.55
C GLU A 153 -9.76 6.01 -18.75
N SER A 154 -10.99 6.49 -18.54
CA SER A 154 -11.86 6.99 -19.60
C SER A 154 -12.01 8.51 -19.61
N MET A 155 -11.51 9.21 -18.60
CA MET A 155 -11.60 10.67 -18.54
C MET A 155 -10.29 11.31 -19.00
N PRO A 156 -10.30 12.19 -20.01
CA PRO A 156 -9.14 13.02 -20.29
C PRO A 156 -8.83 13.87 -19.06
N ASP A 157 -7.54 14.00 -18.76
CA ASP A 157 -7.04 14.90 -17.71
C ASP A 157 -7.42 16.35 -18.15
N GLU A 158 -8.60 16.81 -17.77
CA GLU A 158 -8.99 18.20 -18.04
C GLU A 158 -8.06 19.12 -17.26
N PRO A 159 -7.36 20.02 -17.92
CA PRO A 159 -6.51 20.97 -17.23
C PRO A 159 -7.39 21.83 -16.32
N MET A 160 -7.35 21.61 -15.03
CA MET A 160 -7.89 22.55 -14.05
C MET A 160 -6.99 23.80 -14.03
N ASP A 161 -7.58 24.95 -14.23
CA ASP A 161 -6.87 26.25 -14.25
C ASP A 161 -6.23 26.60 -12.90
N ASP A 162 -6.70 25.97 -11.79
CA ASP A 162 -6.16 26.15 -10.44
C ASP A 162 -5.50 24.87 -9.92
N PRO A 163 -4.16 24.82 -9.82
CA PRO A 163 -3.44 23.67 -9.27
C PRO A 163 -3.76 23.35 -7.79
N LEU A 164 -4.14 24.36 -6.99
CA LEU A 164 -4.51 24.15 -5.59
C LEU A 164 -5.87 23.46 -5.48
N ALA A 165 -6.84 23.89 -6.29
CA ALA A 165 -8.15 23.26 -6.32
C ALA A 165 -8.05 21.79 -6.81
N LYS A 166 -7.17 21.49 -7.77
CA LYS A 166 -6.89 20.11 -8.18
C LYS A 166 -6.31 19.31 -7.02
N TYR A 167 -5.32 19.85 -6.32
CA TYR A 167 -4.69 19.17 -5.19
C TYR A 167 -5.69 18.88 -4.06
N ASP A 168 -6.57 19.81 -3.74
CA ASP A 168 -7.62 19.63 -2.72
C ASP A 168 -8.61 18.54 -3.14
N ALA A 169 -9.05 18.54 -4.40
CA ALA A 169 -9.95 17.52 -4.92
C ALA A 169 -9.30 16.12 -4.88
N ASP A 170 -8.06 16.00 -5.33
CA ASP A 170 -7.29 14.76 -5.29
C ASP A 170 -7.10 14.25 -3.85
N PHE A 171 -6.85 15.17 -2.92
CA PHE A 171 -6.70 14.84 -1.49
C PHE A 171 -8.02 14.32 -0.88
N VAL A 172 -9.14 15.01 -1.13
CA VAL A 172 -10.46 14.59 -0.64
C VAL A 172 -10.81 13.21 -1.20
N MET A 173 -10.62 13.02 -2.49
CA MET A 173 -10.88 11.75 -3.15
C MET A 173 -10.00 10.62 -2.60
N LEU A 174 -8.70 10.85 -2.48
CA LEU A 174 -7.75 9.87 -1.95
C LEU A 174 -8.11 9.48 -0.51
N SER A 175 -8.43 10.47 0.35
CA SER A 175 -8.79 10.21 1.74
C SER A 175 -10.09 9.41 1.85
N ALA A 176 -11.08 9.68 0.99
CA ALA A 176 -12.32 8.90 0.92
C ALA A 176 -12.07 7.45 0.48
N CYS A 177 -11.27 7.24 -0.58
CA CYS A 177 -10.91 5.89 -1.04
C CYS A 177 -10.16 5.11 0.05
N ILE A 178 -9.22 5.75 0.74
CA ILE A 178 -8.48 5.11 1.84
C ILE A 178 -9.42 4.75 2.99
N SER A 179 -10.34 5.64 3.38
CA SER A 179 -11.31 5.35 4.44
C SER A 179 -12.20 4.17 4.10
N GLN A 180 -12.74 4.11 2.87
CA GLN A 180 -13.53 2.98 2.40
C GLN A 180 -12.72 1.68 2.36
N LEU A 181 -11.46 1.74 1.90
CA LEU A 181 -10.56 0.59 1.90
C LEU A 181 -10.34 0.05 3.32
N LEU A 182 -10.08 0.92 4.28
CA LEU A 182 -9.87 0.54 5.68
C LEU A 182 -11.12 -0.10 6.30
N GLU A 183 -12.30 0.41 5.99
CA GLU A 183 -13.58 -0.19 6.41
C GLU A 183 -13.77 -1.58 5.78
N GLY A 184 -13.49 -1.72 4.50
CA GLY A 184 -13.52 -3.01 3.80
C GLY A 184 -12.54 -4.02 4.39
N LEU A 185 -11.32 -3.60 4.67
CA LEU A 185 -10.30 -4.43 5.32
C LEU A 185 -10.73 -4.82 6.75
N HIS A 186 -11.25 -3.87 7.52
CA HIS A 186 -11.74 -4.11 8.87
C HIS A 186 -12.83 -5.20 8.88
N LYS A 187 -13.77 -5.13 7.94
CA LYS A 187 -14.84 -6.14 7.80
C LYS A 187 -14.29 -7.51 7.38
N SER A 188 -13.41 -7.55 6.37
CA SER A 188 -12.94 -8.81 5.78
C SER A 188 -11.86 -9.51 6.60
N LEU A 189 -11.23 -8.81 7.56
CA LEU A 189 -10.17 -9.29 8.44
C LEU A 189 -10.59 -9.39 9.92
N ASP A 190 -11.90 -9.40 10.20
CA ASP A 190 -12.51 -9.55 11.53
C ASP A 190 -12.11 -8.45 12.54
N GLY A 191 -11.80 -7.26 12.05
CA GLY A 191 -11.51 -6.12 12.89
C GLY A 191 -10.09 -6.07 13.47
N TYR A 192 -9.90 -5.20 14.45
CA TYR A 192 -8.62 -5.04 15.15
C TYR A 192 -8.51 -6.05 16.30
N PRO A 193 -7.30 -6.49 16.67
CA PRO A 193 -7.09 -7.25 17.89
C PRO A 193 -7.47 -6.41 19.12
N ASP A 194 -7.85 -7.11 20.21
CA ASP A 194 -8.23 -6.49 21.50
C ASP A 194 -7.04 -5.84 22.18
#